data_0dc9e1a17b38f283afed62c5d1e48de3
#
_entry.id   0dc9e1a17b38f283afed62c5d1e48de3
#
_cell.length_a   1.000
_cell.length_b   1.000
_cell.length_c   1.000
_cell.angle_alpha   90.00
_cell.angle_beta   90.00
_cell.angle_gamma   90.00
#
_symmetry.space_group_name_H-M   'P 1'
#
loop_
_entity.id
_entity.type
_entity.pdbx_description
1 polymer ?
#
loop_
_entity_poly.entity_id
_entity_poly.type
_entity_poly.pdbx_seq_one_letter_code
_entity_poly.pdbx_strand_id
1 'polypeptide(L)'
;MLHKISYHDCSIFYPFPKHHIGENMLDAKQVLNTSIHDVCSNIIQYCENPGKDFTRDRKLPAYTLMQFMLNMEGNSLNAEIYNNFPEATERMTASAYEQQRDKLKPEAFKALLYEFNSTFTEVKTLKDLRVYAIDGSDFCTHLNKDSQWYIPNHYIRKDGQEAKGTCLLHGNFLYDLLNKQYTDVNETRDERDGAIRLIDGIPNPDDSLVIMDRGYSGYNMVEHCNRYGGYYIIRNPLTNTIKEISELPDEPCDIATLSGLLNSIQRKISIYFRSFTLI
;
A
#
# COMPACT_ATOMS: atom_id res chain seq x y z
N MET A 1 32.32 -11.48 9.21
CA MET A 1 31.24 -12.20 9.91
C MET A 1 29.93 -11.78 9.25
N LEU A 2 29.44 -12.63 8.34
CA LEU A 2 28.20 -12.35 7.60
C LEU A 2 27.07 -12.98 8.40
N HIS A 3 26.20 -12.17 8.99
CA HIS A 3 24.97 -12.66 9.60
C HIS A 3 24.03 -13.18 8.49
N LYS A 4 23.70 -14.46 8.59
CA LYS A 4 22.62 -15.09 7.86
C LYS A 4 21.33 -14.39 8.24
N ILE A 5 20.70 -13.69 7.28
CA ILE A 5 19.31 -13.26 7.41
C ILE A 5 18.46 -14.51 7.19
N SER A 6 17.84 -14.97 8.26
CA SER A 6 16.89 -16.07 8.28
C SER A 6 15.58 -15.61 7.64
N TYR A 7 15.12 -16.33 6.61
CA TYR A 7 13.82 -16.13 5.95
C TYR A 7 12.65 -16.66 6.80
N HIS A 8 12.49 -16.12 8.01
CA HIS A 8 11.35 -16.47 8.87
C HIS A 8 10.87 -15.24 9.63
N ASP A 9 10.31 -14.25 8.92
CA ASP A 9 9.43 -13.24 9.54
C ASP A 9 8.73 -12.40 8.45
N CYS A 10 7.96 -13.05 7.58
CA CYS A 10 6.92 -12.38 6.77
C CYS A 10 5.53 -12.78 7.24
N SER A 11 5.33 -12.87 8.55
CA SER A 11 4.00 -12.96 9.16
C SER A 11 3.66 -11.64 9.85
N ILE A 12 3.56 -10.55 9.10
CA ILE A 12 2.94 -9.33 9.60
C ILE A 12 1.45 -9.39 9.30
N PHE A 13 0.78 -10.40 9.82
CA PHE A 13 -0.60 -10.24 10.25
C PHE A 13 -0.53 -9.74 11.69
N TYR A 14 -0.57 -8.42 11.87
CA TYR A 14 -0.91 -7.88 13.17
C TYR A 14 -2.32 -8.38 13.50
N PRO A 15 -2.49 -9.13 14.59
CA PRO A 15 -3.83 -9.40 15.08
C PRO A 15 -4.43 -8.01 15.36
N PHE A 16 -5.58 -7.72 14.74
CA PHE A 16 -6.32 -6.50 15.03
C PHE A 16 -6.41 -6.35 16.54
N PRO A 17 -5.90 -5.26 17.14
CA PRO A 17 -5.99 -5.08 18.57
C PRO A 17 -7.48 -5.11 18.94
N LYS A 18 -7.86 -5.96 19.88
CA LYS A 18 -9.19 -5.94 20.50
C LYS A 18 -9.31 -4.63 21.28
N HIS A 19 -9.53 -3.52 20.60
CA HIS A 19 -9.95 -2.29 21.27
C HIS A 19 -11.44 -2.39 21.56
N HIS A 20 -11.83 -1.97 22.75
CA HIS A 20 -13.22 -1.80 23.15
C HIS A 20 -13.94 -0.95 22.12
N ILE A 21 -14.76 -1.61 21.37
CA ILE A 21 -15.57 -1.10 20.30
C ILE A 21 -16.96 -0.98 20.91
N GLY A 22 -17.51 0.22 20.91
CA GLY A 22 -18.85 0.51 21.44
C GLY A 22 -19.92 -0.39 20.81
N GLU A 23 -21.01 -0.59 21.50
CA GLU A 23 -22.07 -1.59 21.27
C GLU A 23 -22.74 -1.58 19.87
N ASN A 24 -22.26 -0.79 18.89
CA ASN A 24 -22.81 -0.67 17.52
C ASN A 24 -21.79 -0.91 16.39
N MET A 25 -20.64 -1.49 16.66
CA MET A 25 -19.70 -1.77 15.56
C MET A 25 -19.97 -3.12 14.90
N LEU A 26 -20.24 -3.03 13.60
CA LEU A 26 -20.17 -4.17 12.68
C LEU A 26 -18.83 -4.88 12.86
N ASP A 27 -18.87 -6.19 13.05
CA ASP A 27 -17.65 -7.00 13.05
C ASP A 27 -16.91 -6.76 11.72
N ALA A 28 -15.63 -6.38 11.76
CA ALA A 28 -14.83 -6.10 10.57
C ALA A 28 -14.86 -7.27 9.58
N LYS A 29 -14.97 -8.50 10.05
CA LYS A 29 -15.15 -9.69 9.22
C LYS A 29 -16.50 -9.67 8.49
N GLN A 30 -17.56 -9.25 9.14
CA GLN A 30 -18.87 -9.14 8.50
C GLN A 30 -18.86 -8.03 7.44
N VAL A 31 -18.25 -6.89 7.76
CA VAL A 31 -18.06 -5.80 6.79
C VAL A 31 -17.29 -6.28 5.57
N LEU A 32 -16.15 -6.98 5.78
CA LEU A 32 -15.34 -7.52 4.67
C LEU A 32 -16.16 -8.47 3.80
N ASN A 33 -16.91 -9.38 4.40
CA ASN A 33 -17.74 -10.33 3.66
C ASN A 33 -18.82 -9.62 2.84
N THR A 34 -19.46 -8.59 3.41
CA THR A 34 -20.45 -7.77 2.70
C THR A 34 -19.78 -7.03 1.54
N SER A 35 -18.64 -6.39 1.77
CA SER A 35 -17.91 -5.68 0.71
C SER A 35 -17.44 -6.60 -0.42
N ILE A 36 -17.02 -7.84 -0.13
CA ILE A 36 -16.73 -8.84 -1.15
C ILE A 36 -17.98 -9.15 -1.98
N HIS A 37 -19.13 -9.29 -1.31
CA HIS A 37 -20.39 -9.57 -1.98
C HIS A 37 -20.80 -8.42 -2.90
N ASP A 38 -20.64 -7.18 -2.46
CA ASP A 38 -20.99 -5.98 -3.22
C ASP A 38 -20.10 -5.82 -4.47
N VAL A 39 -18.78 -6.04 -4.34
CA VAL A 39 -17.87 -6.10 -5.50
C VAL A 39 -18.26 -7.22 -6.45
N CYS A 40 -18.60 -8.41 -5.93
CA CYS A 40 -19.00 -9.55 -6.75
C CYS A 40 -20.33 -9.35 -7.46
N SER A 41 -21.22 -8.52 -6.93
CA SER A 41 -22.49 -8.16 -7.59
C SER A 41 -22.25 -7.44 -8.93
N ASN A 42 -21.10 -6.80 -9.08
CA ASN A 42 -20.66 -6.11 -10.29
C ASN A 42 -19.41 -6.74 -10.91
N ILE A 43 -19.19 -8.03 -10.70
CA ILE A 43 -17.95 -8.74 -11.08
C ILE A 43 -17.58 -8.60 -12.55
N ILE A 44 -18.54 -8.39 -13.43
CA ILE A 44 -18.34 -8.21 -14.89
C ILE A 44 -17.35 -7.07 -15.18
N GLN A 45 -17.31 -6.03 -14.36
CA GLN A 45 -16.38 -4.90 -14.52
C GLN A 45 -14.93 -5.30 -14.25
N TYR A 46 -14.73 -6.33 -13.44
CA TYR A 46 -13.44 -6.82 -12.96
C TYR A 46 -13.02 -8.14 -13.60
N CYS A 47 -13.66 -8.55 -14.70
CA CYS A 47 -13.32 -9.75 -15.45
C CYS A 47 -12.40 -9.43 -16.63
N GLU A 48 -11.50 -10.36 -16.95
CA GLU A 48 -10.69 -10.28 -18.17
C GLU A 48 -11.58 -10.39 -19.42
N ASN A 49 -12.60 -11.27 -19.39
CA ASN A 49 -13.56 -11.44 -20.46
C ASN A 49 -14.98 -11.18 -19.97
N PRO A 50 -15.45 -9.90 -19.99
CA PRO A 50 -16.80 -9.56 -19.57
C PRO A 50 -17.86 -10.38 -20.34
N GLY A 51 -18.84 -10.92 -19.61
CA GLY A 51 -19.89 -11.75 -20.19
C GLY A 51 -19.55 -13.21 -20.46
N LYS A 52 -18.29 -13.63 -20.21
CA LYS A 52 -17.87 -15.04 -20.27
C LYS A 52 -17.39 -15.56 -18.92
N ASP A 53 -16.61 -14.74 -18.20
CA ASP A 53 -16.02 -15.12 -16.92
C ASP A 53 -17.08 -15.02 -15.81
N PHE A 54 -16.99 -15.93 -14.86
CA PHE A 54 -17.90 -16.07 -13.71
C PHE A 54 -19.40 -16.13 -14.03
N THR A 55 -19.76 -16.46 -15.28
CA THR A 55 -21.18 -16.58 -15.71
C THR A 55 -21.80 -17.95 -15.42
N ARG A 56 -20.98 -18.95 -15.09
CA ARG A 56 -21.44 -20.31 -14.80
C ARG A 56 -21.25 -20.62 -13.32
N ASP A 57 -22.22 -21.32 -12.75
CA ASP A 57 -22.07 -21.87 -11.40
C ASP A 57 -20.99 -22.98 -11.42
N ARG A 58 -19.91 -22.73 -10.69
CA ARG A 58 -18.74 -23.61 -10.56
C ARG A 58 -18.34 -23.70 -9.10
N LYS A 59 -17.47 -24.69 -8.76
CA LYS A 59 -16.94 -24.87 -7.39
C LYS A 59 -16.24 -23.63 -6.83
N LEU A 60 -15.72 -22.74 -7.69
CA LEU A 60 -15.02 -21.53 -7.28
C LEU A 60 -15.65 -20.30 -7.97
N PRO A 61 -16.79 -19.80 -7.47
CA PRO A 61 -17.34 -18.53 -7.91
C PRO A 61 -16.47 -17.35 -7.46
N ALA A 62 -16.66 -16.17 -8.02
CA ALA A 62 -15.85 -14.99 -7.73
C ALA A 62 -15.76 -14.65 -6.24
N TYR A 63 -16.87 -14.72 -5.51
CA TYR A 63 -16.92 -14.50 -4.07
C TYR A 63 -15.97 -15.44 -3.30
N THR A 64 -16.11 -16.75 -3.54
CA THR A 64 -15.28 -17.77 -2.90
C THR A 64 -13.80 -17.63 -3.30
N LEU A 65 -13.54 -17.25 -4.57
CA LEU A 65 -12.18 -16.99 -5.06
C LEU A 65 -11.54 -15.84 -4.28
N MET A 66 -12.23 -14.70 -4.17
CA MET A 66 -11.70 -13.53 -3.45
C MET A 66 -11.49 -13.84 -1.96
N GLN A 67 -12.44 -14.51 -1.30
CA GLN A 67 -12.26 -14.96 0.09
C GLN A 67 -11.06 -15.88 0.24
N PHE A 68 -10.90 -16.86 -0.66
CA PHE A 68 -9.78 -17.77 -0.60
C PHE A 68 -8.44 -17.04 -0.77
N MET A 69 -8.34 -16.11 -1.73
CA MET A 69 -7.11 -15.33 -1.93
C MET A 69 -6.75 -14.47 -0.71
N LEU A 70 -7.74 -13.91 -0.02
CA LEU A 70 -7.52 -13.13 1.20
C LEU A 70 -7.15 -13.99 2.43
N ASN A 71 -7.54 -15.26 2.43
CA ASN A 71 -7.27 -16.19 3.52
C ASN A 71 -5.97 -16.99 3.34
N MET A 72 -5.25 -16.81 2.24
CA MET A 72 -3.97 -17.50 2.02
C MET A 72 -2.92 -17.05 3.04
N GLU A 73 -2.22 -18.01 3.64
CA GLU A 73 -1.21 -17.79 4.68
C GLU A 73 0.24 -17.91 4.16
N GLY A 74 0.44 -18.01 2.84
CA GLY A 74 1.77 -18.12 2.23
C GLY A 74 2.33 -19.55 2.17
N ASN A 75 1.49 -20.55 2.37
CA ASN A 75 1.83 -21.94 2.16
C ASN A 75 1.89 -22.30 0.65
N SER A 76 2.24 -23.55 0.32
CA SER A 76 2.07 -24.03 -1.05
C SER A 76 0.60 -24.03 -1.46
N LEU A 77 0.29 -23.73 -2.74
CA LEU A 77 -1.09 -23.64 -3.22
C LEU A 77 -1.93 -24.88 -2.87
N ASN A 78 -1.34 -26.07 -2.95
CA ASN A 78 -2.05 -27.30 -2.58
C ASN A 78 -2.37 -27.37 -1.08
N ALA A 79 -1.46 -26.87 -0.21
CA ALA A 79 -1.72 -26.79 1.23
C ALA A 79 -2.80 -25.75 1.53
N GLU A 80 -2.76 -24.59 0.87
CA GLU A 80 -3.80 -23.57 1.00
C GLU A 80 -5.18 -24.11 0.59
N ILE A 81 -5.26 -24.81 -0.55
CA ILE A 81 -6.50 -25.45 -0.99
C ILE A 81 -7.00 -26.46 0.05
N TYR A 82 -6.09 -27.29 0.59
CA TYR A 82 -6.44 -28.29 1.58
C TYR A 82 -6.97 -27.66 2.88
N ASN A 83 -6.33 -26.62 3.35
CA ASN A 83 -6.68 -25.94 4.61
C ASN A 83 -7.99 -25.17 4.51
N ASN A 84 -8.23 -24.50 3.39
CA ASN A 84 -9.43 -23.68 3.20
C ASN A 84 -10.66 -24.49 2.75
N PHE A 85 -10.45 -25.67 2.13
CA PHE A 85 -11.53 -26.57 1.65
C PHE A 85 -11.33 -27.97 2.22
N PRO A 86 -11.68 -28.22 3.50
CA PRO A 86 -11.46 -29.50 4.15
C PRO A 86 -12.25 -30.64 3.49
N GLU A 87 -13.44 -30.33 2.95
CA GLU A 87 -14.27 -31.32 2.29
C GLU A 87 -13.77 -31.62 0.88
N ALA A 88 -13.52 -32.90 0.58
CA ALA A 88 -12.95 -33.32 -0.71
C ALA A 88 -13.85 -32.96 -1.91
N THR A 89 -15.18 -32.88 -1.70
CA THR A 89 -16.17 -32.51 -2.72
C THR A 89 -16.10 -31.04 -3.13
N GLU A 90 -15.63 -30.19 -2.23
CA GLU A 90 -15.49 -28.74 -2.45
C GLU A 90 -14.12 -28.37 -3.03
N ARG A 91 -13.12 -29.22 -2.83
CA ARG A 91 -11.76 -28.96 -3.30
C ARG A 91 -11.69 -28.82 -4.81
N MET A 92 -10.96 -27.82 -5.24
CA MET A 92 -10.53 -27.66 -6.62
C MET A 92 -9.08 -28.14 -6.78
N THR A 93 -8.63 -28.31 -8.02
CA THR A 93 -7.22 -28.52 -8.33
C THR A 93 -6.48 -27.17 -8.37
N ALA A 94 -5.16 -27.18 -8.16
CA ALA A 94 -4.33 -25.98 -8.33
C ALA A 94 -4.53 -25.32 -9.71
N SER A 95 -4.56 -26.13 -10.78
CA SER A 95 -4.81 -25.63 -12.15
C SER A 95 -6.20 -25.01 -12.30
N ALA A 96 -7.24 -25.54 -11.64
CA ALA A 96 -8.57 -24.94 -11.68
C ALA A 96 -8.60 -23.59 -10.94
N TYR A 97 -7.88 -23.48 -9.84
CA TYR A 97 -7.71 -22.19 -9.13
C TYR A 97 -6.99 -21.17 -10.01
N GLU A 98 -5.84 -21.51 -10.59
CA GLU A 98 -5.07 -20.62 -11.46
C GLU A 98 -5.92 -20.11 -12.62
N GLN A 99 -6.67 -20.99 -13.30
CA GLN A 99 -7.60 -20.61 -14.37
C GLN A 99 -8.74 -19.68 -13.90
N GLN A 100 -9.19 -19.79 -12.66
CA GLN A 100 -10.21 -18.88 -12.15
C GLN A 100 -9.61 -17.55 -11.70
N ARG A 101 -8.44 -17.59 -11.05
CA ARG A 101 -7.69 -16.38 -10.65
C ARG A 101 -7.39 -15.50 -11.87
N ASP A 102 -6.91 -16.09 -12.96
CA ASP A 102 -6.54 -15.39 -14.20
C ASP A 102 -7.72 -14.73 -14.92
N LYS A 103 -8.95 -14.95 -14.47
CA LYS A 103 -10.15 -14.25 -14.96
C LYS A 103 -10.46 -12.98 -14.20
N LEU A 104 -9.90 -12.83 -13.00
CA LEU A 104 -10.15 -11.70 -12.11
C LEU A 104 -9.04 -10.68 -12.23
N LYS A 105 -9.40 -9.45 -12.56
CA LYS A 105 -8.48 -8.33 -12.60
C LYS A 105 -8.07 -7.86 -11.20
N PRO A 106 -6.83 -7.40 -11.00
CA PRO A 106 -6.37 -6.86 -9.72
C PRO A 106 -7.24 -5.71 -9.19
N GLU A 107 -7.86 -4.94 -10.08
CA GLU A 107 -8.75 -3.81 -9.76
C GLU A 107 -9.95 -4.23 -8.90
N ALA A 108 -10.34 -5.52 -8.91
CA ALA A 108 -11.37 -6.04 -8.01
C ALA A 108 -10.97 -5.88 -6.53
N PHE A 109 -9.69 -6.07 -6.21
CA PHE A 109 -9.20 -5.91 -4.83
C PHE A 109 -9.06 -4.44 -4.45
N LYS A 110 -8.73 -3.57 -5.39
CA LYS A 110 -8.74 -2.12 -5.16
C LYS A 110 -10.16 -1.63 -4.91
N ALA A 111 -11.14 -2.09 -5.69
CA ALA A 111 -12.55 -1.81 -5.45
C ALA A 111 -13.02 -2.33 -4.09
N LEU A 112 -12.56 -3.54 -3.69
CA LEU A 112 -12.85 -4.10 -2.37
C LEU A 112 -12.29 -3.22 -1.24
N LEU A 113 -11.07 -2.69 -1.39
CA LEU A 113 -10.48 -1.76 -0.42
C LEU A 113 -11.36 -0.52 -0.23
N TYR A 114 -11.84 0.06 -1.33
CA TYR A 114 -12.69 1.24 -1.28
C TYR A 114 -14.07 0.94 -0.70
N GLU A 115 -14.69 -0.17 -1.10
CA GLU A 115 -15.98 -0.61 -0.57
C GLU A 115 -15.91 -0.88 0.94
N PHE A 116 -14.89 -1.60 1.38
CA PHE A 116 -14.64 -1.86 2.79
C PHE A 116 -14.47 -0.55 3.59
N ASN A 117 -13.66 0.39 3.10
CA ASN A 117 -13.42 1.65 3.78
C ASN A 117 -14.67 2.55 3.81
N SER A 118 -15.51 2.51 2.78
CA SER A 118 -16.73 3.34 2.70
C SER A 118 -17.74 3.05 3.81
N THR A 119 -17.67 1.86 4.41
CA THR A 119 -18.54 1.44 5.50
C THR A 119 -18.26 2.18 6.82
N PHE A 120 -17.01 2.70 6.97
CA PHE A 120 -16.59 3.40 8.18
C PHE A 120 -16.83 4.91 8.03
N THR A 121 -17.98 5.38 8.52
CA THR A 121 -18.40 6.79 8.36
C THR A 121 -17.86 7.73 9.44
N GLU A 122 -17.52 7.20 10.61
CA GLU A 122 -16.91 7.98 11.69
C GLU A 122 -15.42 8.15 11.44
N VAL A 123 -15.03 9.35 11.02
CA VAL A 123 -13.64 9.69 10.69
C VAL A 123 -13.02 10.51 11.83
N LYS A 124 -11.94 10.00 12.41
CA LYS A 124 -11.11 10.71 13.38
C LYS A 124 -10.21 11.70 12.66
N THR A 125 -10.15 12.91 13.18
CA THR A 125 -9.32 14.00 12.65
C THR A 125 -8.42 14.59 13.73
N LEU A 126 -7.36 15.29 13.33
CA LEU A 126 -6.52 16.13 14.18
C LEU A 126 -6.74 17.59 13.78
N LYS A 127 -7.45 18.36 14.61
CA LYS A 127 -7.80 19.76 14.30
C LYS A 127 -8.45 19.87 12.91
N ASP A 128 -9.44 19.03 12.68
CA ASP A 128 -10.21 18.91 11.43
C ASP A 128 -9.42 18.39 10.22
N LEU A 129 -8.15 17.99 10.38
CA LEU A 129 -7.34 17.40 9.33
C LEU A 129 -7.36 15.87 9.40
N ARG A 130 -7.56 15.20 8.27
CA ARG A 130 -7.21 13.80 8.10
C ARG A 130 -5.69 13.66 7.96
N VAL A 131 -5.11 12.74 8.70
CA VAL A 131 -3.66 12.57 8.76
C VAL A 131 -3.27 11.29 8.04
N TYR A 132 -2.58 11.45 6.92
CA TYR A 132 -2.11 10.36 6.09
C TYR A 132 -0.61 10.17 6.20
N ALA A 133 -0.17 8.94 6.08
CA ALA A 133 1.23 8.60 5.84
C ALA A 133 1.35 7.93 4.46
N ILE A 134 2.43 8.23 3.76
CA ILE A 134 2.80 7.53 2.52
C ILE A 134 4.11 6.79 2.77
N ASP A 135 4.11 5.51 2.43
CA ASP A 135 5.29 4.65 2.48
C ASP A 135 5.27 3.61 1.36
N GLY A 136 6.45 3.20 0.92
CA GLY A 136 6.64 2.17 -0.08
C GLY A 136 7.12 0.85 0.52
N SER A 137 6.77 -0.25 -0.12
CA SER A 137 7.25 -1.58 0.25
C SER A 137 7.53 -2.44 -0.96
N ASP A 138 8.60 -3.23 -0.89
CA ASP A 138 8.98 -4.19 -1.91
C ASP A 138 8.46 -5.59 -1.59
N PHE A 139 7.78 -6.20 -2.55
CA PHE A 139 7.27 -7.56 -2.47
C PHE A 139 8.07 -8.46 -3.41
N CYS A 140 8.76 -9.46 -2.86
CA CYS A 140 9.40 -10.49 -3.65
C CYS A 140 8.34 -11.32 -4.38
N THR A 141 8.42 -11.34 -5.72
CA THR A 141 7.56 -12.18 -6.55
C THR A 141 8.37 -13.30 -7.20
N HIS A 142 7.67 -14.26 -7.82
CA HIS A 142 8.34 -15.33 -8.53
C HIS A 142 9.25 -14.78 -9.65
N LEU A 143 10.44 -15.38 -9.79
CA LEU A 143 11.43 -14.93 -10.77
C LEU A 143 10.92 -15.09 -12.19
N ASN A 144 10.64 -14.00 -12.86
CA ASN A 144 10.28 -13.92 -14.27
C ASN A 144 11.11 -12.82 -14.94
N LYS A 145 11.98 -13.19 -15.88
CA LYS A 145 12.86 -12.24 -16.57
C LYS A 145 12.10 -11.29 -17.51
N ASP A 146 10.91 -11.70 -17.96
CA ASP A 146 10.06 -10.91 -18.84
C ASP A 146 9.15 -9.94 -18.05
N SER A 147 9.17 -10.03 -16.74
CA SER A 147 8.40 -9.14 -15.88
C SER A 147 9.00 -7.73 -15.87
N GLN A 148 8.14 -6.72 -15.93
CA GLN A 148 8.54 -5.33 -15.72
C GLN A 148 9.21 -5.11 -14.34
N TRP A 149 9.01 -5.99 -13.38
CA TRP A 149 9.56 -5.94 -12.03
C TRP A 149 10.88 -6.69 -11.88
N TYR A 150 11.41 -7.23 -12.98
CA TYR A 150 12.70 -7.94 -12.95
C TYR A 150 13.86 -6.96 -12.75
N ILE A 151 14.70 -7.25 -11.78
CA ILE A 151 15.95 -6.56 -11.49
C ILE A 151 17.09 -7.53 -11.78
N PRO A 152 17.90 -7.28 -12.84
CA PRO A 152 19.05 -8.11 -13.14
C PRO A 152 20.13 -7.98 -12.03
N ASN A 153 20.83 -9.07 -11.79
CA ASN A 153 21.98 -9.06 -10.90
C ASN A 153 23.25 -9.24 -11.75
N HIS A 154 24.09 -8.22 -11.81
CA HIS A 154 25.33 -8.24 -12.59
C HIS A 154 26.54 -8.84 -11.85
N TYR A 155 26.31 -9.42 -10.67
CA TYR A 155 27.37 -10.08 -9.92
C TYR A 155 27.74 -11.42 -10.57
N ILE A 156 29.03 -11.59 -10.91
CA ILE A 156 29.56 -12.86 -11.42
C ILE A 156 29.97 -13.71 -10.21
N ARG A 157 29.41 -14.88 -10.10
CA ARG A 157 29.69 -15.86 -9.05
C ARG A 157 31.10 -16.45 -9.24
N LYS A 158 31.64 -17.09 -8.18
CA LYS A 158 32.96 -17.75 -8.24
C LYS A 158 33.07 -18.87 -9.28
N ASP A 159 31.92 -19.43 -9.68
CA ASP A 159 31.81 -20.45 -10.74
C ASP A 159 31.73 -19.85 -12.16
N GLY A 160 31.88 -18.53 -12.30
CA GLY A 160 31.81 -17.82 -13.56
C GLY A 160 30.40 -17.57 -14.10
N GLN A 161 29.36 -17.96 -13.37
CA GLN A 161 27.96 -17.71 -13.76
C GLN A 161 27.46 -16.40 -13.19
N GLU A 162 26.57 -15.72 -13.91
CA GLU A 162 25.86 -14.57 -13.39
C GLU A 162 24.93 -14.99 -12.25
N ALA A 163 24.89 -14.18 -11.22
CA ALA A 163 23.93 -14.37 -10.14
C ALA A 163 22.50 -14.18 -10.67
N LYS A 164 21.54 -14.93 -10.11
CA LYS A 164 20.15 -14.75 -10.45
C LYS A 164 19.68 -13.36 -10.03
N GLY A 165 18.94 -12.68 -10.92
CA GLY A 165 18.21 -11.47 -10.59
C GLY A 165 17.04 -11.75 -9.63
N THR A 166 16.32 -10.71 -9.30
CA THR A 166 15.11 -10.76 -8.45
C THR A 166 13.94 -10.10 -9.17
N CYS A 167 12.72 -10.46 -8.78
CA CYS A 167 11.53 -9.70 -9.15
C CYS A 167 10.97 -9.05 -7.89
N LEU A 168 10.96 -7.72 -7.85
CA LEU A 168 10.45 -6.92 -6.74
C LEU A 168 9.31 -6.05 -7.24
N LEU A 169 8.09 -6.38 -6.83
CA LEU A 169 6.93 -5.52 -7.01
C LEU A 169 6.98 -4.43 -5.95
N HIS A 170 7.11 -3.18 -6.38
CA HIS A 170 7.08 -2.04 -5.48
C HIS A 170 5.66 -1.49 -5.35
N GLY A 171 5.12 -1.52 -4.14
CA GLY A 171 3.81 -0.97 -3.80
C GLY A 171 3.96 0.29 -2.97
N ASN A 172 3.20 1.33 -3.31
CA ASN A 172 3.09 2.56 -2.54
C ASN A 172 1.72 2.62 -1.89
N PHE A 173 1.66 2.98 -0.63
CA PHE A 173 0.46 2.90 0.20
C PHE A 173 0.14 4.25 0.83
N LEU A 174 -1.14 4.63 0.77
CA LEU A 174 -1.69 5.76 1.52
C LEU A 174 -2.41 5.21 2.76
N TYR A 175 -1.91 5.57 3.94
CA TYR A 175 -2.42 5.08 5.21
C TYR A 175 -2.98 6.22 6.07
N ASP A 176 -4.24 6.12 6.47
CA ASP A 176 -4.87 7.03 7.42
C ASP A 176 -4.44 6.66 8.85
N LEU A 177 -3.59 7.47 9.44
CA LEU A 177 -2.94 7.21 10.75
C LEU A 177 -3.94 7.16 11.91
N LEU A 178 -4.94 8.02 11.90
CA LEU A 178 -5.89 8.14 13.01
C LEU A 178 -6.99 7.08 12.94
N ASN A 179 -7.38 6.71 11.72
CA ASN A 179 -8.41 5.71 11.48
C ASN A 179 -7.83 4.31 11.28
N LYS A 180 -6.48 4.20 11.17
CA LYS A 180 -5.74 2.93 11.01
C LYS A 180 -6.19 2.13 9.79
N GLN A 181 -6.34 2.81 8.66
CA GLN A 181 -6.83 2.23 7.42
C GLN A 181 -5.89 2.56 6.26
N TYR A 182 -5.61 1.58 5.41
CA TYR A 182 -5.10 1.85 4.08
C TYR A 182 -6.22 2.41 3.22
N THR A 183 -6.02 3.58 2.65
CA THR A 183 -7.07 4.27 1.87
C THR A 183 -6.85 4.18 0.38
N ASP A 184 -5.60 4.06 -0.06
CA ASP A 184 -5.27 3.83 -1.46
C ASP A 184 -3.93 3.10 -1.60
N VAL A 185 -3.70 2.52 -2.77
CA VAL A 185 -2.50 1.80 -3.16
C VAL A 185 -2.23 1.97 -4.66
N ASN A 186 -0.98 2.09 -5.01
CA ASN A 186 -0.53 1.95 -6.39
C ASN A 186 0.79 1.20 -6.50
N GLU A 187 1.11 0.78 -7.70
CA GLU A 187 2.36 0.09 -8.06
C GLU A 187 3.14 0.96 -9.03
N THR A 188 4.29 1.44 -8.59
CA THR A 188 5.24 2.17 -9.41
C THR A 188 6.65 1.87 -8.95
N ARG A 189 7.61 1.83 -9.87
CA ARG A 189 9.03 1.64 -9.50
C ARG A 189 9.63 2.84 -8.79
N ASP A 190 9.14 4.01 -9.09
CA ASP A 190 9.60 5.25 -8.47
C ASP A 190 8.65 5.60 -7.32
N GLU A 191 9.18 5.58 -6.09
CA GLU A 191 8.41 5.92 -4.88
C GLU A 191 7.80 7.31 -4.94
N ARG A 192 8.52 8.29 -5.53
CA ARG A 192 8.05 9.67 -5.60
C ARG A 192 6.88 9.82 -6.57
N ASP A 193 6.96 9.15 -7.73
CA ASP A 193 5.84 9.10 -8.68
C ASP A 193 4.63 8.41 -8.06
N GLY A 194 4.88 7.33 -7.30
CA GLY A 194 3.84 6.64 -6.54
C GLY A 194 3.17 7.54 -5.51
N ALA A 195 3.95 8.27 -4.73
CA ALA A 195 3.45 9.22 -3.74
C ALA A 195 2.64 10.36 -4.37
N ILE A 196 3.12 10.91 -5.49
CA ILE A 196 2.40 11.96 -6.24
C ILE A 196 1.01 11.48 -6.64
N ARG A 197 0.90 10.28 -7.21
CA ARG A 197 -0.40 9.71 -7.60
C ARG A 197 -1.34 9.49 -6.41
N LEU A 198 -0.79 9.07 -5.25
CA LEU A 198 -1.59 8.91 -4.03
C LEU A 198 -2.07 10.26 -3.49
N ILE A 199 -1.21 11.29 -3.51
CA ILE A 199 -1.56 12.65 -3.09
C ILE A 199 -2.67 13.21 -3.97
N ASP A 200 -2.55 13.07 -5.30
CA ASP A 200 -3.55 13.53 -6.26
C ASP A 200 -4.91 12.84 -6.08
N GLY A 201 -4.91 11.63 -5.54
CA GLY A 201 -6.12 10.86 -5.25
C GLY A 201 -6.87 11.27 -3.97
N ILE A 202 -6.29 12.11 -3.10
CA ILE A 202 -6.96 12.54 -1.86
C ILE A 202 -8.09 13.52 -2.19
N PRO A 203 -9.35 13.22 -1.80
CA PRO A 203 -10.51 14.00 -2.26
C PRO A 203 -10.54 15.46 -1.78
N ASN A 204 -10.08 15.70 -0.54
CA ASN A 204 -10.14 17.03 0.10
C ASN A 204 -8.75 17.46 0.56
N PRO A 205 -7.94 18.05 -0.32
CA PRO A 205 -6.59 18.50 0.02
C PRO A 205 -6.53 19.44 1.22
N ASP A 206 -7.41 20.41 1.28
CA ASP A 206 -7.40 21.45 2.32
C ASP A 206 -7.62 20.88 3.74
N ASP A 207 -8.29 19.73 3.84
CA ASP A 207 -8.57 19.03 5.10
C ASP A 207 -7.61 17.85 5.34
N SER A 208 -6.44 17.85 4.70
CA SER A 208 -5.47 16.76 4.79
C SER A 208 -4.08 17.21 5.22
N LEU A 209 -3.42 16.33 5.99
CA LEU A 209 -2.00 16.38 6.32
C LEU A 209 -1.33 15.10 5.85
N VAL A 210 -0.36 15.19 4.96
CA VAL A 210 0.40 14.05 4.43
C VAL A 210 1.79 14.01 5.05
N ILE A 211 2.17 12.88 5.62
CA ILE A 211 3.46 12.65 6.26
C ILE A 211 4.26 11.69 5.39
N MET A 212 5.48 12.06 5.05
CA MET A 212 6.39 11.29 4.20
C MET A 212 7.78 11.20 4.82
N ASP A 213 8.47 10.11 4.55
CA ASP A 213 9.82 9.89 5.04
C ASP A 213 10.87 10.65 4.19
N ARG A 214 12.16 10.48 4.54
CA ARG A 214 13.29 11.14 3.87
C ARG A 214 13.49 10.71 2.40
N GLY A 215 13.00 9.55 2.00
CA GLY A 215 13.10 9.06 0.61
C GLY A 215 12.33 9.96 -0.36
N TYR A 216 11.28 10.59 0.13
CA TYR A 216 10.43 11.49 -0.66
C TYR A 216 10.96 12.94 -0.74
N SER A 217 12.01 13.28 0.01
CA SER A 217 12.56 14.64 0.02
C SER A 217 13.12 15.03 -1.35
N GLY A 218 12.70 16.18 -1.87
CA GLY A 218 13.17 16.75 -3.12
C GLY A 218 12.33 17.93 -3.59
N TYR A 219 12.91 18.80 -4.42
CA TYR A 219 12.23 20.01 -4.92
C TYR A 219 10.91 19.70 -5.65
N ASN A 220 10.90 18.64 -6.46
CA ASN A 220 9.70 18.24 -7.22
C ASN A 220 8.56 17.84 -6.28
N MET A 221 8.86 17.11 -5.20
CA MET A 221 7.84 16.70 -4.23
C MET A 221 7.31 17.91 -3.45
N VAL A 222 8.20 18.81 -3.01
CA VAL A 222 7.80 20.06 -2.31
C VAL A 222 6.91 20.91 -3.21
N GLU A 223 7.30 21.10 -4.47
CA GLU A 223 6.52 21.89 -5.43
C GLU A 223 5.17 21.21 -5.73
N HIS A 224 5.14 19.89 -5.85
CA HIS A 224 3.90 19.15 -6.04
C HIS A 224 2.95 19.32 -4.85
N CYS A 225 3.44 19.12 -3.62
CA CYS A 225 2.66 19.31 -2.41
C CYS A 225 2.12 20.74 -2.27
N ASN A 226 2.90 21.73 -2.68
CA ASN A 226 2.44 23.14 -2.67
C ASN A 226 1.28 23.37 -3.66
N ARG A 227 1.36 22.76 -4.85
CA ARG A 227 0.28 22.85 -5.86
C ARG A 227 -0.96 22.07 -5.45
N TYR A 228 -0.76 20.91 -4.85
CA TYR A 228 -1.84 20.08 -4.35
C TYR A 228 -2.74 20.82 -3.36
N GLY A 229 -2.14 21.64 -2.51
CA GLY A 229 -2.89 22.53 -1.64
C GLY A 229 -3.12 22.00 -0.21
N GLY A 230 -2.87 20.72 0.13
CA GLY A 230 -2.93 20.14 1.47
C GLY A 230 -1.74 20.49 2.36
N TYR A 231 -1.79 20.14 3.64
CA TYR A 231 -0.64 20.23 4.52
C TYR A 231 0.28 19.03 4.32
N TYR A 232 1.58 19.20 4.52
CA TYR A 232 2.52 18.09 4.40
C TYR A 232 3.69 18.22 5.37
N ILE A 233 4.24 17.07 5.76
CA ILE A 233 5.47 16.93 6.52
C ILE A 233 6.38 15.96 5.76
N ILE A 234 7.59 16.40 5.38
CA ILE A 234 8.59 15.55 4.77
C ILE A 234 9.81 15.54 5.67
N ARG A 235 10.19 14.33 6.14
CA ARG A 235 11.47 14.16 6.83
C ARG A 235 12.61 14.36 5.86
N ASN A 236 13.62 15.18 6.22
CA ASN A 236 14.78 15.37 5.37
C ASN A 236 16.00 14.58 5.87
N PRO A 237 16.85 14.07 4.96
CA PRO A 237 18.13 13.49 5.35
C PRO A 237 19.07 14.57 5.88
N LEU A 238 20.00 14.19 6.75
CA LEU A 238 21.06 15.08 7.26
C LEU A 238 22.03 15.55 6.14
N THR A 239 22.17 14.72 5.10
CA THR A 239 22.99 15.01 3.91
C THR A 239 22.05 15.41 2.78
N ASN A 240 22.12 16.63 2.36
CA ASN A 240 21.07 17.39 1.70
C ASN A 240 20.77 17.10 0.24
N THR A 241 19.48 16.94 -0.04
CA THR A 241 18.90 17.17 -1.36
C THR A 241 18.37 18.60 -1.55
N ILE A 242 18.07 19.33 -0.47
CA ILE A 242 17.57 20.70 -0.52
C ILE A 242 18.57 21.60 0.22
N LYS A 243 19.27 22.46 -0.53
CA LYS A 243 20.36 23.29 -0.01
C LYS A 243 19.93 24.19 1.14
N GLU A 244 18.75 24.79 1.04
CA GLU A 244 18.20 25.70 2.02
C GLU A 244 17.98 25.05 3.39
N ILE A 245 17.73 23.74 3.39
CA ILE A 245 17.58 22.95 4.63
C ILE A 245 18.93 22.69 5.29
N SER A 246 20.00 22.60 4.49
CA SER A 246 21.35 22.37 5.01
C SER A 246 21.90 23.56 5.79
N GLU A 247 21.42 24.72 5.48
CA GLU A 247 21.84 25.98 6.09
C GLU A 247 21.08 26.28 7.38
N LEU A 248 20.09 25.42 7.77
CA LEU A 248 19.37 25.57 9.02
C LEU A 248 20.25 25.23 10.22
N PRO A 249 20.07 25.94 11.36
CA PRO A 249 20.76 25.62 12.59
C PRO A 249 20.39 24.24 13.11
N ASP A 250 21.30 23.61 13.86
CA ASP A 250 21.07 22.28 14.46
C ASP A 250 20.04 22.29 15.60
N GLU A 251 19.61 23.46 16.03
CA GLU A 251 18.62 23.66 17.08
C GLU A 251 17.20 23.75 16.49
N PRO A 252 16.16 23.41 17.27
CA PRO A 252 14.79 23.63 16.85
C PRO A 252 14.55 25.06 16.41
N CYS A 253 14.18 25.29 15.17
CA CYS A 253 13.89 26.61 14.64
C CYS A 253 12.45 26.68 14.12
N ASP A 254 11.79 27.82 14.31
CA ASP A 254 10.48 28.09 13.73
C ASP A 254 10.62 28.45 12.25
N ILE A 255 9.94 27.71 11.40
CA ILE A 255 10.08 27.71 9.93
C ILE A 255 9.23 28.80 9.26
N ALA A 256 8.43 29.53 9.98
CA ALA A 256 7.76 30.73 9.45
C ALA A 256 8.78 31.70 8.81
N THR A 257 10.04 31.62 9.23
CA THR A 257 11.17 32.42 8.69
C THR A 257 11.64 31.92 7.31
N LEU A 258 11.42 30.64 6.96
CA LEU A 258 11.81 30.06 5.66
C LEU A 258 10.84 30.40 4.54
N SER A 259 9.57 30.66 4.84
CA SER A 259 8.59 31.12 3.83
C SER A 259 8.95 32.49 3.23
N GLY A 260 9.78 33.27 3.92
CA GLY A 260 10.35 34.53 3.42
C GLY A 260 11.49 34.36 2.42
N LEU A 261 12.20 33.21 2.44
CA LEU A 261 13.31 32.91 1.52
C LEU A 261 12.82 32.20 0.23
N LEU A 262 11.70 31.53 0.28
CA LEU A 262 11.03 30.94 -0.87
C LEU A 262 9.92 31.88 -1.35
N ASN A 263 10.28 33.01 -1.93
CA ASN A 263 9.46 34.16 -2.30
C ASN A 263 8.25 33.92 -3.24
N SER A 264 7.71 32.71 -3.32
CA SER A 264 6.51 32.41 -4.12
C SER A 264 5.49 31.51 -3.43
N ILE A 265 5.69 31.09 -2.18
CA ILE A 265 4.83 30.10 -1.52
C ILE A 265 3.99 30.81 -0.45
N GLN A 266 2.98 31.54 -0.90
CA GLN A 266 1.86 31.92 -0.04
C GLN A 266 1.00 30.68 0.24
N ARG A 267 0.92 30.33 1.54
CA ARG A 267 0.02 29.36 2.18
C ARG A 267 0.54 27.93 2.21
N LYS A 268 1.27 27.58 3.25
CA LYS A 268 1.15 26.33 4.03
C LYS A 268 2.44 26.00 4.77
N ILE A 269 2.31 25.62 6.02
CA ILE A 269 3.41 25.31 6.93
C ILE A 269 4.08 24.02 6.46
N SER A 270 5.32 24.11 5.98
CA SER A 270 6.19 22.95 5.83
C SER A 270 6.95 22.77 7.14
N ILE A 271 6.68 21.71 7.88
CA ILE A 271 7.42 21.40 9.11
C ILE A 271 8.53 20.43 8.75
N TYR A 272 9.79 20.89 8.83
CA TYR A 272 10.97 20.06 8.61
C TYR A 272 11.56 19.66 9.96
N PHE A 273 11.60 18.36 10.28
CA PHE A 273 12.25 17.88 11.49
C PHE A 273 13.60 17.26 11.17
N ARG A 274 14.66 17.71 11.85
CA ARG A 274 16.01 17.20 11.66
C ARG A 274 16.29 15.88 12.39
N SER A 275 15.59 15.57 13.45
CA SER A 275 15.54 14.22 14.06
C SER A 275 14.41 14.11 15.08
N PHE A 276 13.67 12.99 15.03
CA PHE A 276 12.92 12.52 16.20
C PHE A 276 13.72 11.39 16.83
N THR A 277 14.15 11.58 18.07
CA THR A 277 14.41 10.46 18.97
C THR A 277 13.07 10.17 19.65
N LEU A 278 12.46 9.04 19.28
CA LEU A 278 11.35 8.49 20.06
C LEU A 278 11.94 8.03 21.40
N ILE A 279 11.55 8.70 22.48
CA ILE A 279 11.67 8.18 23.85
C ILE A 279 10.49 7.26 24.10
#